data_5a53a51fa4d7a01cedc9d978fd772e79
#
_entry.id   5a53a51fa4d7a01cedc9d978fd772e79
#
_cell.length_a   1.000
_cell.length_b   1.000
_cell.length_c   1.000
_cell.angle_alpha   90.00
_cell.angle_beta   90.00
_cell.angle_gamma   90.00
#
_symmetry.space_group_name_H-M   'P 1'
#
loop_
_entity.id
_entity.type
_entity.pdbx_description
1 polymer ?
#
loop_
_entity_poly.entity_id
_entity_poly.type
_entity_poly.pdbx_seq_one_letter_code
_entity_poly.pdbx_strand_id
1 'polypeptide(L)'
;FISGAVRVKKAGCDGVELHAAHGYLLQQFLSPYTNKREDEYGGSFENRLRMITEIINGIRVQCGPDFPIGVRLSVEEFLDKTGVTEDYIHIQDGVKIAMALEKCGIDFIDVSVGLYETGSVCVEPISFPQGWRKDLIKAVKDHVSIPVIGVSCIREPQVAESFLEGGIVDFVSMGRSWLADEQWGLKVLEGRENEICKCINCLRCFESLNAWMGAGIPAECAVNPRACRERLYGNAEYDTQEHKVVVVGGGPCGMIAAKTLAERGMKVTLVDRQSELGGTINLAKKPPFKERMGWIADYYNVEFEKLGVELKLDMEATADKIAEMNPDAVLVATGSKSVIPGSIPGITGENVYTIEDILSGKAGLKNKKVMIIGAGVTGLETAEYLCHEGNTVVLADMLDKVAPNANHTNVADVCGRLKEYNAQFMMAYALKEIKKDGVVLERLNDKINVEVAADAVVLSLGFRPDNHLVEELKEK
;
A
#
# COMPACT_ATOMS: atom_id res chain seq x y z
N PHE A 1 20.16 18.55 -17.58
CA PHE A 1 19.11 17.91 -18.41
C PHE A 1 19.61 17.60 -19.81
N ILE A 2 20.02 18.59 -20.63
CA ILE A 2 20.41 18.39 -22.03
C ILE A 2 21.55 17.37 -22.17
N SER A 3 22.64 17.51 -21.42
CA SER A 3 23.75 16.54 -21.42
C SER A 3 23.35 15.15 -20.92
N GLY A 4 22.34 15.07 -20.03
CA GLY A 4 21.72 13.82 -19.60
C GLY A 4 21.03 13.11 -20.76
N ALA A 5 20.19 13.82 -21.53
CA ALA A 5 19.50 13.30 -22.71
C ALA A 5 20.48 12.79 -23.77
N VAL A 6 21.57 13.55 -24.02
CA VAL A 6 22.65 13.12 -24.94
C VAL A 6 23.30 11.81 -24.49
N ARG A 7 23.54 11.63 -23.17
CA ARG A 7 24.10 10.37 -22.63
C ARG A 7 23.11 9.22 -22.79
N VAL A 8 21.83 9.45 -22.52
CA VAL A 8 20.75 8.46 -22.69
C VAL A 8 20.69 8.00 -24.15
N LYS A 9 20.70 8.94 -25.12
CA LYS A 9 20.75 8.61 -26.55
C LYS A 9 22.03 7.80 -26.90
N LYS A 10 23.21 8.23 -26.42
CA LYS A 10 24.47 7.49 -26.64
C LYS A 10 24.46 6.10 -26.05
N ALA A 11 23.70 5.87 -24.98
CA ALA A 11 23.52 4.55 -24.37
C ALA A 11 22.59 3.62 -25.16
N GLY A 12 21.96 4.11 -26.24
CA GLY A 12 21.08 3.35 -27.12
C GLY A 12 19.60 3.34 -26.67
N CYS A 13 19.22 4.24 -25.77
CA CYS A 13 17.79 4.42 -25.43
C CYS A 13 17.05 5.18 -26.54
N ASP A 14 15.76 4.87 -26.71
CA ASP A 14 14.93 5.39 -27.80
C ASP A 14 14.42 6.82 -27.56
N GLY A 15 14.29 7.26 -26.30
CA GLY A 15 13.81 8.58 -25.93
C GLY A 15 14.10 8.96 -24.49
N VAL A 16 13.61 10.14 -24.08
CA VAL A 16 13.69 10.63 -22.69
C VAL A 16 12.35 11.19 -22.24
N GLU A 17 12.10 11.10 -20.93
CA GLU A 17 10.99 11.76 -20.28
C GLU A 17 11.53 12.77 -19.26
N LEU A 18 11.10 14.02 -19.36
CA LEU A 18 11.43 15.10 -18.44
C LEU A 18 10.46 15.05 -17.25
N HIS A 19 11.00 14.98 -16.05
CA HIS A 19 10.17 14.91 -14.85
C HIS A 19 9.77 16.31 -14.36
N ALA A 20 8.57 16.74 -14.73
CA ALA A 20 7.96 18.00 -14.32
C ALA A 20 6.75 17.77 -13.39
N ALA A 21 6.90 16.84 -12.43
CA ALA A 21 5.85 16.45 -11.51
C ALA A 21 6.39 16.25 -10.08
N HIS A 22 5.48 16.05 -9.10
CA HIS A 22 5.71 15.58 -7.73
C HIS A 22 6.61 16.48 -6.87
N GLY A 23 6.61 17.80 -7.13
CA GLY A 23 7.40 18.79 -6.38
C GLY A 23 8.87 18.83 -6.74
N TYR A 24 9.30 18.17 -7.85
CA TYR A 24 10.68 18.23 -8.30
C TYR A 24 10.96 19.48 -9.15
N LEU A 25 12.24 19.73 -9.46
CA LEU A 25 12.77 20.99 -9.95
C LEU A 25 11.95 21.61 -11.10
N LEU A 26 11.59 20.85 -12.14
CA LEU A 26 10.86 21.41 -13.27
C LEU A 26 9.45 21.83 -12.90
N GLN A 27 8.73 21.05 -12.05
CA GLN A 27 7.45 21.50 -11.54
C GLN A 27 7.59 22.73 -10.64
N GLN A 28 8.65 22.82 -9.82
CA GLN A 28 8.90 23.98 -8.97
C GLN A 28 9.05 25.27 -9.76
N PHE A 29 9.55 25.20 -11.01
CA PHE A 29 9.60 26.36 -11.90
C PHE A 29 8.22 26.66 -12.52
N LEU A 30 7.41 25.66 -12.81
CA LEU A 30 6.08 25.81 -13.41
C LEU A 30 5.04 26.37 -12.42
N SER A 31 5.09 25.94 -11.16
CA SER A 31 4.09 26.26 -10.15
C SER A 31 4.26 27.69 -9.60
N PRO A 32 3.20 28.52 -9.56
CA PRO A 32 3.24 29.83 -8.92
C PRO A 32 3.37 29.70 -7.39
N TYR A 33 2.99 28.56 -6.81
CA TYR A 33 3.17 28.29 -5.37
C TYR A 33 4.64 28.20 -4.98
N THR A 34 5.46 27.52 -5.75
CA THR A 34 6.88 27.32 -5.45
C THR A 34 7.81 28.31 -6.14
N ASN A 35 7.43 28.82 -7.33
CA ASN A 35 8.24 29.76 -8.07
C ASN A 35 7.94 31.22 -7.66
N LYS A 36 8.71 31.73 -6.70
CA LYS A 36 8.62 33.12 -6.23
C LYS A 36 9.71 34.03 -6.85
N ARG A 37 10.27 33.63 -8.00
CA ARG A 37 11.30 34.39 -8.72
C ARG A 37 10.70 35.63 -9.38
N GLU A 38 11.51 36.70 -9.46
CA GLU A 38 11.15 37.98 -10.09
C GLU A 38 11.93 38.24 -11.38
N ASP A 39 12.79 37.30 -11.78
CA ASP A 39 13.55 37.35 -13.02
C ASP A 39 12.79 36.71 -14.21
N GLU A 40 13.49 36.52 -15.31
CA GLU A 40 12.96 35.95 -16.55
C GLU A 40 12.48 34.48 -16.45
N TYR A 41 12.67 33.82 -15.29
CA TYR A 41 12.19 32.46 -15.00
C TYR A 41 11.01 32.42 -14.03
N GLY A 42 10.48 33.57 -13.59
CA GLY A 42 9.38 33.66 -12.64
C GLY A 42 8.34 34.70 -12.98
N GLY A 43 7.29 34.78 -12.18
CA GLY A 43 6.16 35.69 -12.38
C GLY A 43 5.18 35.20 -13.44
N SER A 44 5.32 35.64 -14.71
CA SER A 44 4.35 35.30 -15.78
C SER A 44 4.36 33.81 -16.14
N PHE A 45 3.28 33.36 -16.75
CA PHE A 45 3.15 32.00 -17.27
C PHE A 45 4.30 31.63 -18.23
N GLU A 46 4.63 32.53 -19.16
CA GLU A 46 5.70 32.33 -20.12
C GLU A 46 7.08 32.21 -19.45
N ASN A 47 7.32 33.02 -18.44
CA ASN A 47 8.57 32.98 -17.69
C ASN A 47 8.72 31.68 -16.91
N ARG A 48 7.64 31.20 -16.26
CA ARG A 48 7.66 29.91 -15.55
C ARG A 48 7.88 28.72 -16.50
N LEU A 49 7.43 28.80 -17.76
CA LEU A 49 7.68 27.78 -18.78
C LEU A 49 9.09 27.85 -19.39
N ARG A 50 9.81 28.96 -19.26
CA ARG A 50 11.08 29.20 -19.96
C ARG A 50 12.11 28.09 -19.74
N MET A 51 12.33 27.68 -18.50
CA MET A 51 13.33 26.65 -18.17
C MET A 51 13.08 25.34 -18.91
N ILE A 52 11.86 24.80 -18.85
CA ILE A 52 11.54 23.54 -19.51
C ILE A 52 11.58 23.67 -21.03
N THR A 53 11.15 24.80 -21.58
CA THR A 53 11.22 25.09 -23.02
C THR A 53 12.68 25.13 -23.52
N GLU A 54 13.59 25.78 -22.80
CA GLU A 54 15.02 25.81 -23.15
C GLU A 54 15.65 24.41 -23.10
N ILE A 55 15.25 23.57 -22.14
CA ILE A 55 15.70 22.18 -22.04
C ILE A 55 15.21 21.37 -23.26
N ILE A 56 13.92 21.46 -23.61
CA ILE A 56 13.35 20.76 -24.77
C ILE A 56 14.08 21.17 -26.06
N ASN A 57 14.24 22.47 -26.30
CA ASN A 57 14.95 23.00 -27.46
C ASN A 57 16.43 22.52 -27.49
N GLY A 58 17.10 22.55 -26.37
CA GLY A 58 18.49 22.09 -26.27
C GLY A 58 18.64 20.59 -26.55
N ILE A 59 17.67 19.77 -26.13
CA ILE A 59 17.65 18.33 -26.45
C ILE A 59 17.42 18.14 -27.94
N ARG A 60 16.45 18.85 -28.56
CA ARG A 60 16.19 18.80 -30.01
C ARG A 60 17.43 19.14 -30.81
N VAL A 61 18.15 20.21 -30.44
CA VAL A 61 19.38 20.62 -31.13
C VAL A 61 20.48 19.52 -31.03
N GLN A 62 20.67 18.87 -29.86
CA GLN A 62 21.76 17.95 -29.67
C GLN A 62 21.40 16.48 -29.97
N CYS A 63 20.15 16.09 -29.80
CA CYS A 63 19.69 14.72 -30.05
C CYS A 63 18.99 14.55 -31.40
N GLY A 64 18.63 15.64 -32.09
CA GLY A 64 17.93 15.64 -33.38
C GLY A 64 16.41 15.64 -33.24
N PRO A 65 15.71 15.86 -34.37
CA PRO A 65 14.26 16.05 -34.39
C PRO A 65 13.47 14.76 -34.06
N ASP A 66 14.03 13.60 -34.38
CA ASP A 66 13.34 12.30 -34.28
C ASP A 66 13.57 11.60 -32.93
N PHE A 67 14.34 12.22 -32.00
CA PHE A 67 14.57 11.63 -30.68
C PHE A 67 13.39 11.96 -29.75
N PRO A 68 12.55 10.98 -29.34
CA PRO A 68 11.35 11.23 -28.56
C PRO A 68 11.63 11.93 -27.23
N ILE A 69 10.87 12.98 -26.95
CA ILE A 69 10.89 13.75 -25.70
C ILE A 69 9.50 13.72 -25.09
N GLY A 70 9.34 13.07 -23.96
CA GLY A 70 8.13 13.14 -23.15
C GLY A 70 8.29 14.09 -21.98
N VAL A 71 7.14 14.46 -21.40
CA VAL A 71 7.09 15.21 -20.14
C VAL A 71 6.10 14.54 -19.21
N ARG A 72 6.57 14.16 -18.02
CA ARG A 72 5.68 13.80 -16.91
C ARG A 72 5.30 15.06 -16.16
N LEU A 73 4.00 15.37 -16.12
CA LEU A 73 3.46 16.63 -15.62
C LEU A 73 2.47 16.42 -14.49
N SER A 74 2.64 17.11 -13.36
CA SER A 74 1.57 17.30 -12.37
C SER A 74 0.61 18.35 -12.87
N VAL A 75 -0.60 17.93 -13.24
CA VAL A 75 -1.62 18.83 -13.82
C VAL A 75 -2.54 19.45 -12.78
N GLU A 76 -2.48 18.96 -11.53
CA GLU A 76 -3.25 19.46 -10.37
C GLU A 76 -2.41 19.23 -9.11
N GLU A 77 -2.24 20.25 -8.27
CA GLU A 77 -1.41 20.18 -7.06
C GLU A 77 -2.20 19.85 -5.78
N PHE A 78 -3.53 20.07 -5.77
CA PHE A 78 -4.42 19.78 -4.62
C PHE A 78 -4.04 20.50 -3.31
N LEU A 79 -3.45 21.67 -3.37
CA LEU A 79 -3.00 22.40 -2.19
C LEU A 79 -4.15 22.97 -1.33
N ASP A 80 -5.35 23.10 -1.88
CA ASP A 80 -6.58 23.41 -1.14
C ASP A 80 -6.80 22.49 0.07
N LYS A 81 -6.41 21.21 -0.04
CA LYS A 81 -6.52 20.20 1.01
C LYS A 81 -5.52 20.39 2.17
N THR A 82 -4.50 21.22 1.97
CA THR A 82 -3.46 21.49 2.96
C THR A 82 -3.67 22.82 3.71
N GLY A 83 -4.68 23.61 3.30
CA GLY A 83 -4.94 24.94 3.85
C GLY A 83 -4.07 26.03 3.26
N VAL A 84 -3.33 25.76 2.16
CA VAL A 84 -2.60 26.76 1.39
C VAL A 84 -3.60 27.70 0.72
N THR A 85 -3.34 28.99 0.80
CA THR A 85 -4.18 30.06 0.21
C THR A 85 -3.53 30.77 -0.97
N GLU A 86 -2.26 30.48 -1.24
CA GLU A 86 -1.55 31.00 -2.41
C GLU A 86 -2.02 30.31 -3.69
N ASP A 87 -1.76 30.98 -4.81
CA ASP A 87 -2.01 30.44 -6.14
C ASP A 87 -1.10 29.24 -6.44
N TYR A 88 -1.64 28.21 -7.08
CA TYR A 88 -0.94 26.97 -7.41
C TYR A 88 -1.45 26.40 -8.75
N ILE A 89 -0.92 25.29 -9.24
CA ILE A 89 -1.37 24.66 -10.48
C ILE A 89 -2.70 23.93 -10.23
N HIS A 90 -3.79 24.51 -10.72
CA HIS A 90 -5.08 23.86 -10.88
C HIS A 90 -5.17 23.15 -12.24
N ILE A 91 -6.15 22.26 -12.40
CA ILE A 91 -6.30 21.47 -13.63
C ILE A 91 -6.38 22.34 -14.90
N GLN A 92 -7.01 23.53 -14.84
CA GLN A 92 -7.08 24.45 -15.96
C GLN A 92 -5.69 24.98 -16.36
N ASP A 93 -4.81 25.19 -15.38
CA ASP A 93 -3.43 25.60 -15.62
C ASP A 93 -2.59 24.42 -16.10
N GLY A 94 -2.80 23.24 -15.53
CA GLY A 94 -2.18 21.99 -16.00
C GLY A 94 -2.47 21.72 -17.48
N VAL A 95 -3.71 21.91 -17.92
CA VAL A 95 -4.10 21.80 -19.34
C VAL A 95 -3.39 22.87 -20.19
N LYS A 96 -3.34 24.14 -19.75
CA LYS A 96 -2.61 25.21 -20.47
C LYS A 96 -1.11 24.90 -20.58
N ILE A 97 -0.50 24.36 -19.53
CA ILE A 97 0.91 23.92 -19.52
C ILE A 97 1.09 22.80 -20.55
N ALA A 98 0.23 21.77 -20.54
CA ALA A 98 0.30 20.66 -21.50
C ALA A 98 0.24 21.13 -22.94
N MET A 99 -0.72 22.03 -23.28
CA MET A 99 -0.84 22.63 -24.60
C MET A 99 0.39 23.47 -24.99
N ALA A 100 1.00 24.18 -24.03
CA ALA A 100 2.21 24.96 -24.30
C ALA A 100 3.43 24.05 -24.54
N LEU A 101 3.55 22.95 -23.80
CA LEU A 101 4.60 21.95 -23.98
C LEU A 101 4.48 21.23 -25.33
N GLU A 102 3.26 20.89 -25.78
CA GLU A 102 3.02 20.36 -27.12
C GLU A 102 3.53 21.32 -28.19
N LYS A 103 3.23 22.62 -28.07
CA LYS A 103 3.75 23.65 -28.97
C LYS A 103 5.27 23.81 -28.95
N CYS A 104 5.91 23.47 -27.83
CA CYS A 104 7.37 23.43 -27.69
C CYS A 104 7.97 22.21 -28.39
N GLY A 105 7.17 21.25 -28.87
CA GLY A 105 7.61 20.10 -29.65
C GLY A 105 7.98 18.88 -28.80
N ILE A 106 7.27 18.61 -27.70
CA ILE A 106 7.30 17.29 -27.04
C ILE A 106 6.49 16.28 -27.88
N ASP A 107 6.82 14.98 -27.73
CA ASP A 107 6.20 13.92 -28.51
C ASP A 107 5.09 13.19 -27.74
N PHE A 108 5.10 13.22 -26.42
CA PHE A 108 4.06 12.63 -25.56
C PHE A 108 4.04 13.30 -24.18
N ILE A 109 2.95 13.08 -23.44
CA ILE A 109 2.79 13.59 -22.09
C ILE A 109 2.31 12.48 -21.16
N ASP A 110 2.99 12.29 -19.98
CA ASP A 110 2.56 11.41 -18.90
C ASP A 110 1.89 12.25 -17.81
N VAL A 111 0.58 12.07 -17.65
CA VAL A 111 -0.24 12.88 -16.76
C VAL A 111 -0.19 12.32 -15.35
N SER A 112 0.30 13.15 -14.42
CA SER A 112 0.33 12.89 -12.97
C SER A 112 -0.24 14.07 -12.19
N VAL A 113 -0.17 14.02 -10.87
CA VAL A 113 -0.72 15.06 -9.97
C VAL A 113 0.11 15.18 -8.70
N GLY A 114 -0.09 16.30 -7.98
CA GLY A 114 0.43 16.52 -6.64
C GLY A 114 1.87 17.00 -6.59
N LEU A 115 2.30 17.29 -5.37
CA LEU A 115 3.66 17.68 -5.00
C LEU A 115 4.00 17.17 -3.59
N TYR A 116 5.09 17.62 -2.96
CA TYR A 116 5.52 17.12 -1.64
C TYR A 116 4.46 17.31 -0.55
N GLU A 117 3.81 18.47 -0.50
CA GLU A 117 2.79 18.82 0.49
C GLU A 117 1.52 17.98 0.35
N THR A 118 1.27 17.45 -0.84
CA THR A 118 0.13 16.59 -1.17
C THR A 118 0.56 15.16 -1.52
N GLY A 119 1.57 14.65 -0.81
CA GLY A 119 2.20 13.36 -1.10
C GLY A 119 1.25 12.16 -1.21
N SER A 120 0.11 12.17 -0.50
CA SER A 120 -0.91 11.11 -0.59
C SER A 120 -1.60 11.03 -1.95
N VAL A 121 -1.65 12.10 -2.75
CA VAL A 121 -2.16 12.05 -4.12
C VAL A 121 -1.08 11.66 -5.14
N CYS A 122 0.22 11.82 -4.78
CA CYS A 122 1.33 11.34 -5.61
C CYS A 122 1.54 9.83 -5.46
N VAL A 123 1.49 9.36 -4.20
CA VAL A 123 1.72 7.96 -3.81
C VAL A 123 0.53 7.50 -2.98
N GLU A 124 -0.51 7.12 -3.67
CA GLU A 124 -1.83 6.88 -3.11
C GLU A 124 -1.84 5.70 -2.13
N PRO A 125 -2.41 5.90 -0.92
CA PRO A 125 -2.72 4.82 0.02
C PRO A 125 -3.88 3.94 -0.46
N ILE A 126 -4.23 2.92 0.33
CA ILE A 126 -5.23 1.91 -0.05
C ILE A 126 -6.64 2.49 -0.25
N SER A 127 -6.96 3.62 0.37
CA SER A 127 -8.26 4.30 0.28
C SER A 127 -8.59 4.83 -1.11
N PHE A 128 -7.58 5.09 -1.94
CA PHE A 128 -7.82 5.61 -3.28
C PHE A 128 -8.34 4.53 -4.23
N PRO A 129 -9.47 4.78 -4.93
CA PRO A 129 -10.00 3.85 -5.92
C PRO A 129 -9.10 3.78 -7.16
N GLN A 130 -9.21 2.67 -7.89
CA GLN A 130 -8.59 2.58 -9.22
C GLN A 130 -9.23 3.60 -10.16
N GLY A 131 -8.43 4.20 -11.02
CA GLY A 131 -8.94 5.12 -12.02
C GLY A 131 -9.32 6.52 -11.51
N TRP A 132 -9.07 6.88 -10.27
CA TRP A 132 -9.53 8.13 -9.65
C TRP A 132 -9.08 9.42 -10.36
N ARG A 133 -7.97 9.36 -11.11
CA ARG A 133 -7.48 10.51 -11.91
C ARG A 133 -8.11 10.61 -13.29
N LYS A 134 -9.08 9.75 -13.61
CA LYS A 134 -9.70 9.64 -14.94
C LYS A 134 -10.04 10.99 -15.56
N ASP A 135 -10.76 11.84 -14.82
CA ASP A 135 -11.25 13.12 -15.34
C ASP A 135 -10.13 14.14 -15.55
N LEU A 136 -9.09 14.11 -14.71
CA LEU A 136 -7.91 14.97 -14.86
C LEU A 136 -7.09 14.58 -16.11
N ILE A 137 -6.91 13.28 -16.33
CA ILE A 137 -6.22 12.76 -17.52
C ILE A 137 -7.01 13.11 -18.77
N LYS A 138 -8.34 12.90 -18.74
CA LYS A 138 -9.24 13.21 -19.84
C LYS A 138 -9.24 14.70 -20.18
N ALA A 139 -9.18 15.57 -19.17
CA ALA A 139 -9.10 17.02 -19.40
C ALA A 139 -7.85 17.41 -20.19
N VAL A 140 -6.71 16.74 -19.98
CA VAL A 140 -5.51 16.95 -20.81
C VAL A 140 -5.69 16.35 -22.19
N LYS A 141 -6.16 15.08 -22.28
CA LYS A 141 -6.35 14.35 -23.54
C LYS A 141 -7.23 15.10 -24.54
N ASP A 142 -8.26 15.78 -24.04
CA ASP A 142 -9.18 16.53 -24.89
C ASP A 142 -8.59 17.84 -25.50
N HIS A 143 -7.40 18.25 -25.02
CA HIS A 143 -6.80 19.54 -25.42
C HIS A 143 -5.45 19.42 -26.13
N VAL A 144 -4.88 18.19 -26.19
CA VAL A 144 -3.62 17.93 -26.90
C VAL A 144 -3.83 16.87 -27.97
N SER A 145 -3.02 16.94 -29.06
CA SER A 145 -3.05 15.97 -30.15
C SER A 145 -1.99 14.90 -30.07
N ILE A 146 -0.97 15.12 -29.22
CA ILE A 146 0.09 14.14 -28.93
C ILE A 146 -0.42 13.01 -28.04
N PRO A 147 0.24 11.83 -28.06
CA PRO A 147 -0.08 10.73 -27.16
C PRO A 147 -0.07 11.11 -25.69
N VAL A 148 -1.10 10.65 -24.97
CA VAL A 148 -1.25 10.83 -23.53
C VAL A 148 -1.07 9.48 -22.82
N ILE A 149 -0.15 9.45 -21.88
CA ILE A 149 0.05 8.34 -20.94
C ILE A 149 -0.67 8.70 -19.64
N GLY A 150 -1.38 7.74 -19.03
CA GLY A 150 -2.12 7.98 -17.79
C GLY A 150 -1.79 6.97 -16.71
N VAL A 151 -1.54 7.47 -15.49
CA VAL A 151 -1.32 6.69 -14.29
C VAL A 151 -2.41 6.95 -13.25
N SER A 152 -3.11 5.93 -12.78
CA SER A 152 -4.26 6.11 -11.87
C SER A 152 -4.56 4.87 -11.01
N CYS A 153 -3.60 4.39 -10.24
CA CYS A 153 -3.78 3.23 -9.37
C CYS A 153 -4.32 1.96 -10.07
N ILE A 154 -4.05 1.77 -11.36
CA ILE A 154 -4.57 0.67 -12.16
C ILE A 154 -3.93 -0.65 -11.72
N ARG A 155 -4.77 -1.68 -11.45
CA ARG A 155 -4.36 -3.00 -10.98
C ARG A 155 -5.06 -4.13 -11.71
N GLU A 156 -6.26 -3.87 -12.21
CA GLU A 156 -7.08 -4.82 -12.93
C GLU A 156 -7.11 -4.48 -14.41
N PRO A 157 -6.98 -5.48 -15.30
CA PRO A 157 -6.97 -5.28 -16.75
C PRO A 157 -8.19 -4.52 -17.27
N GLN A 158 -9.37 -4.80 -16.71
CA GLN A 158 -10.64 -4.17 -17.09
C GLN A 158 -10.61 -2.65 -16.85
N VAL A 159 -9.89 -2.19 -15.81
CA VAL A 159 -9.71 -0.74 -15.58
C VAL A 159 -8.78 -0.13 -16.63
N ALA A 160 -7.68 -0.80 -16.96
CA ALA A 160 -6.77 -0.38 -18.02
C ALA A 160 -7.50 -0.27 -19.36
N GLU A 161 -8.24 -1.31 -19.74
CA GLU A 161 -9.01 -1.38 -20.97
C GLU A 161 -10.05 -0.26 -21.06
N SER A 162 -10.77 0.00 -19.95
CA SER A 162 -11.77 1.08 -19.90
C SER A 162 -11.19 2.49 -20.15
N PHE A 163 -9.91 2.70 -19.87
CA PHE A 163 -9.22 3.96 -20.14
C PHE A 163 -8.88 4.11 -21.63
N LEU A 164 -8.47 3.00 -22.28
CA LEU A 164 -8.15 2.95 -23.70
C LEU A 164 -9.43 3.08 -24.54
N GLU A 165 -10.43 2.22 -24.29
CA GLU A 165 -11.72 2.23 -25.00
C GLU A 165 -12.49 3.55 -24.81
N GLY A 166 -12.39 4.15 -23.63
CA GLY A 166 -13.00 5.44 -23.32
C GLY A 166 -12.28 6.64 -23.94
N GLY A 167 -11.17 6.42 -24.67
CA GLY A 167 -10.37 7.50 -25.24
C GLY A 167 -9.83 8.48 -24.20
N ILE A 168 -9.50 7.96 -22.99
CA ILE A 168 -8.97 8.76 -21.89
C ILE A 168 -7.45 8.87 -22.02
N VAL A 169 -6.81 7.82 -22.49
CA VAL A 169 -5.37 7.71 -22.72
C VAL A 169 -5.08 7.00 -24.03
N ASP A 170 -3.86 7.15 -24.53
CA ASP A 170 -3.30 6.31 -25.58
C ASP A 170 -2.47 5.18 -24.99
N PHE A 171 -1.89 5.39 -23.80
CA PHE A 171 -1.11 4.39 -23.07
C PHE A 171 -1.42 4.43 -21.58
N VAL A 172 -1.43 3.24 -20.95
CA VAL A 172 -1.60 3.08 -19.52
C VAL A 172 -0.25 2.91 -18.83
N SER A 173 0.00 3.71 -17.78
CA SER A 173 1.20 3.61 -16.95
C SER A 173 0.87 2.96 -15.61
N MET A 174 1.68 1.97 -15.23
CA MET A 174 1.54 1.22 -13.98
C MET A 174 2.92 0.96 -13.36
N GLY A 175 3.17 1.43 -12.14
CA GLY A 175 4.41 1.12 -11.42
C GLY A 175 4.24 -0.08 -10.49
N ARG A 176 3.39 0.09 -9.47
CA ARG A 176 3.24 -0.90 -8.38
C ARG A 176 2.62 -2.22 -8.81
N SER A 177 1.82 -2.24 -9.87
CA SER A 177 1.28 -3.49 -10.44
C SER A 177 2.39 -4.37 -11.02
N TRP A 178 3.38 -3.79 -11.68
CA TRP A 178 4.56 -4.50 -12.18
C TRP A 178 5.50 -4.97 -11.06
N LEU A 179 5.57 -4.26 -9.93
CA LEU A 179 6.30 -4.74 -8.75
C LEU A 179 5.60 -5.94 -8.10
N ALA A 180 4.27 -5.97 -8.12
CA ALA A 180 3.49 -7.07 -7.57
C ALA A 180 3.52 -8.30 -8.49
N ASP A 181 3.52 -8.09 -9.81
CA ASP A 181 3.54 -9.15 -10.81
C ASP A 181 4.27 -8.68 -12.08
N GLU A 182 5.49 -9.13 -12.27
CA GLU A 182 6.33 -8.81 -13.43
C GLU A 182 5.78 -9.37 -14.75
N GLN A 183 4.88 -10.35 -14.69
CA GLN A 183 4.22 -10.94 -15.85
C GLN A 183 2.82 -10.37 -16.13
N TRP A 184 2.43 -9.31 -15.45
CA TRP A 184 1.08 -8.76 -15.53
C TRP A 184 0.60 -8.60 -16.99
N GLY A 185 1.37 -7.93 -17.83
CA GLY A 185 1.02 -7.70 -19.24
C GLY A 185 0.99 -9.00 -20.07
N LEU A 186 1.92 -9.93 -19.83
CA LEU A 186 1.93 -11.21 -20.51
C LEU A 186 0.70 -12.05 -20.14
N LYS A 187 0.33 -12.08 -18.86
CA LYS A 187 -0.88 -12.78 -18.38
C LYS A 187 -2.14 -12.24 -19.01
N VAL A 188 -2.23 -10.90 -19.18
CA VAL A 188 -3.35 -10.27 -19.90
C VAL A 188 -3.40 -10.69 -21.36
N LEU A 189 -2.27 -10.63 -22.06
CA LEU A 189 -2.18 -11.03 -23.48
C LEU A 189 -2.55 -12.52 -23.71
N GLU A 190 -2.30 -13.37 -22.73
CA GLU A 190 -2.58 -14.81 -22.79
C GLU A 190 -3.94 -15.19 -22.21
N GLY A 191 -4.74 -14.24 -21.73
CA GLY A 191 -6.05 -14.52 -21.12
C GLY A 191 -5.98 -15.19 -19.75
N ARG A 192 -4.86 -15.01 -19.03
CA ARG A 192 -4.59 -15.57 -17.69
C ARG A 192 -4.73 -14.51 -16.57
N GLU A 193 -5.73 -13.65 -16.67
CA GLU A 193 -5.92 -12.52 -15.76
C GLU A 193 -6.17 -12.94 -14.31
N ASN A 194 -6.78 -14.12 -14.11
CA ASN A 194 -6.99 -14.72 -12.79
C ASN A 194 -5.69 -15.12 -12.08
N GLU A 195 -4.60 -15.28 -12.81
CA GLU A 195 -3.27 -15.59 -12.27
C GLU A 195 -2.48 -14.34 -11.85
N ILE A 196 -3.01 -13.14 -12.04
CA ILE A 196 -2.32 -11.89 -11.70
C ILE A 196 -2.26 -11.71 -10.18
N CYS A 197 -1.02 -11.58 -9.65
CA CYS A 197 -0.79 -11.11 -8.29
C CYS A 197 -1.03 -9.60 -8.20
N LYS A 198 -2.23 -9.19 -7.78
CA LYS A 198 -2.64 -7.79 -7.79
C LYS A 198 -1.98 -6.98 -6.67
N CYS A 199 -1.51 -5.77 -6.98
CA CYS A 199 -1.02 -4.83 -5.97
C CYS A 199 -2.13 -4.40 -5.02
N ILE A 200 -1.95 -4.62 -3.71
CA ILE A 200 -2.91 -4.28 -2.64
C ILE A 200 -2.80 -2.84 -2.13
N ASN A 201 -1.93 -2.03 -2.70
CA ASN A 201 -1.71 -0.61 -2.34
C ASN A 201 -1.22 -0.37 -0.90
N CYS A 202 -0.49 -1.30 -0.31
CA CYS A 202 0.01 -1.22 1.06
C CYS A 202 1.17 -0.24 1.26
N LEU A 203 1.78 0.27 0.19
CA LEU A 203 2.95 1.15 0.18
C LEU A 203 4.24 0.56 0.78
N ARG A 204 4.33 -0.76 1.01
CA ARG A 204 5.56 -1.39 1.51
C ARG A 204 6.76 -1.12 0.61
N CYS A 205 6.58 -1.13 -0.71
CA CYS A 205 7.65 -0.82 -1.66
C CYS A 205 8.18 0.61 -1.49
N PHE A 206 7.30 1.58 -1.29
CA PHE A 206 7.68 2.99 -1.08
C PHE A 206 8.32 3.20 0.30
N GLU A 207 7.78 2.57 1.34
CA GLU A 207 8.34 2.60 2.68
C GLU A 207 9.77 2.02 2.71
N SER A 208 9.96 0.83 2.15
CA SER A 208 11.28 0.17 2.11
C SER A 208 12.29 0.95 1.28
N LEU A 209 11.87 1.55 0.17
CA LEU A 209 12.72 2.41 -0.64
C LEU A 209 13.22 3.63 0.16
N ASN A 210 12.33 4.29 0.90
CA ASN A 210 12.68 5.47 1.70
C ASN A 210 13.52 5.11 2.93
N ALA A 211 13.18 4.02 3.63
CA ALA A 211 13.89 3.59 4.83
C ALA A 211 15.34 3.16 4.54
N TRP A 212 15.58 2.62 3.34
CA TRP A 212 16.88 2.04 2.96
C TRP A 212 17.62 2.83 1.88
N MET A 213 17.18 4.03 1.62
CA MET A 213 17.84 4.93 0.65
C MET A 213 19.32 5.10 0.98
N GLY A 214 20.17 4.71 0.06
CA GLY A 214 21.64 4.75 0.25
C GLY A 214 22.25 3.54 0.96
N ALA A 215 21.47 2.62 1.53
CA ALA A 215 21.97 1.40 2.19
C ALA A 215 22.23 0.23 1.22
N GLY A 216 21.89 0.37 -0.06
CA GLY A 216 22.04 -0.70 -1.06
C GLY A 216 21.11 -1.90 -0.84
N ILE A 217 20.05 -1.75 -0.05
CA ILE A 217 19.05 -2.79 0.20
C ILE A 217 17.94 -2.62 -0.85
N PRO A 218 17.53 -3.71 -1.55
CA PRO A 218 16.47 -3.63 -2.55
C PRO A 218 15.13 -3.31 -1.94
N ALA A 219 14.25 -2.64 -2.70
CA ALA A 219 12.87 -2.42 -2.32
C ALA A 219 12.12 -3.75 -2.12
N GLU A 220 11.04 -3.70 -1.35
CA GLU A 220 10.21 -4.88 -1.03
C GLU A 220 8.78 -4.71 -1.50
N CYS A 221 8.15 -5.79 -1.93
CA CYS A 221 6.72 -5.86 -2.16
C CYS A 221 6.08 -6.82 -1.15
N ALA A 222 4.95 -6.43 -0.55
CA ALA A 222 4.26 -7.26 0.44
C ALA A 222 3.64 -8.53 -0.16
N VAL A 223 3.31 -8.52 -1.45
CA VAL A 223 2.68 -9.66 -2.15
C VAL A 223 3.62 -10.39 -3.11
N ASN A 224 4.79 -9.80 -3.43
CA ASN A 224 5.81 -10.42 -4.27
C ASN A 224 7.17 -10.39 -3.55
N PRO A 225 7.56 -11.44 -2.83
CA PRO A 225 8.83 -11.48 -2.11
C PRO A 225 10.06 -11.51 -3.02
N ARG A 226 9.89 -11.80 -4.32
CA ARG A 226 10.97 -11.81 -5.33
C ARG A 226 11.25 -10.42 -5.92
N ALA A 227 10.32 -9.47 -5.76
CA ALA A 227 10.46 -8.12 -6.31
C ALA A 227 11.80 -7.49 -5.91
N CYS A 228 12.54 -6.96 -6.89
CA CYS A 228 13.87 -6.39 -6.76
C CYS A 228 14.94 -7.37 -6.21
N ARG A 229 14.67 -8.69 -6.23
CA ARG A 229 15.56 -9.78 -5.81
C ARG A 229 15.69 -10.87 -6.88
N GLU A 230 15.37 -10.58 -8.11
CA GLU A 230 15.34 -11.52 -9.26
C GLU A 230 16.70 -12.19 -9.44
N ARG A 231 17.81 -11.46 -9.23
CA ARG A 231 19.16 -11.99 -9.32
C ARG A 231 19.45 -13.06 -8.26
N LEU A 232 18.85 -12.98 -7.08
CA LEU A 232 19.04 -13.96 -5.99
C LEU A 232 18.23 -15.22 -6.23
N TYR A 233 17.03 -15.08 -6.79
CA TYR A 233 16.08 -16.19 -6.93
C TYR A 233 16.01 -16.76 -8.35
N GLY A 234 16.41 -15.99 -9.37
CA GLY A 234 16.29 -16.38 -10.77
C GLY A 234 17.19 -17.54 -11.21
N ASN A 235 18.32 -17.76 -10.52
CA ASN A 235 19.31 -18.79 -10.83
C ASN A 235 19.48 -19.81 -9.70
N ALA A 236 18.51 -19.92 -8.79
CA ALA A 236 18.58 -20.89 -7.71
C ALA A 236 18.44 -22.30 -8.28
N GLU A 237 19.45 -23.15 -8.08
CA GLU A 237 19.32 -24.58 -8.30
C GLU A 237 18.42 -25.16 -7.20
N TYR A 238 17.42 -25.93 -7.61
CA TYR A 238 16.48 -26.56 -6.69
C TYR A 238 16.79 -28.05 -6.59
N ASP A 239 16.68 -28.58 -5.37
CA ASP A 239 16.60 -30.03 -5.18
C ASP A 239 15.30 -30.52 -5.83
N THR A 240 15.42 -31.44 -6.77
CA THR A 240 14.30 -32.01 -7.53
C THR A 240 13.77 -33.30 -6.91
N GLN A 241 14.21 -33.69 -5.69
CA GLN A 241 13.69 -34.87 -5.02
C GLN A 241 12.23 -34.62 -4.57
N GLU A 242 11.38 -35.63 -4.78
CA GLU A 242 9.99 -35.60 -4.32
C GLU A 242 9.90 -35.74 -2.80
N HIS A 243 9.96 -34.61 -2.10
CA HIS A 243 9.67 -34.57 -0.67
C HIS A 243 8.18 -34.28 -0.42
N LYS A 244 7.64 -34.93 0.61
CA LYS A 244 6.31 -34.63 1.13
C LYS A 244 6.43 -33.59 2.25
N VAL A 245 5.84 -32.44 2.06
CA VAL A 245 5.90 -31.36 3.06
C VAL A 245 4.50 -31.00 3.52
N VAL A 246 4.30 -30.95 4.83
CA VAL A 246 3.08 -30.43 5.43
C VAL A 246 3.34 -28.99 5.87
N VAL A 247 2.53 -28.06 5.38
CA VAL A 247 2.52 -26.66 5.81
C VAL A 247 1.31 -26.45 6.71
N VAL A 248 1.51 -26.02 7.94
CA VAL A 248 0.45 -25.80 8.91
C VAL A 248 0.18 -24.30 9.06
N GLY A 249 -0.99 -23.87 8.61
CA GLY A 249 -1.47 -22.49 8.61
C GLY A 249 -1.59 -21.90 7.21
N GLY A 250 -2.81 -21.57 6.80
CA GLY A 250 -3.17 -20.96 5.53
C GLY A 250 -3.11 -19.43 5.51
N GLY A 251 -2.37 -18.82 6.46
CA GLY A 251 -2.08 -17.39 6.47
C GLY A 251 -0.98 -17.00 5.48
N PRO A 252 -0.58 -15.72 5.41
CA PRO A 252 0.40 -15.22 4.41
C PRO A 252 1.71 -16.01 4.38
N CYS A 253 2.24 -16.36 5.54
CA CYS A 253 3.49 -17.13 5.65
C CYS A 253 3.35 -18.54 5.10
N GLY A 254 2.27 -19.24 5.46
CA GLY A 254 2.02 -20.61 4.97
C GLY A 254 1.69 -20.65 3.49
N MET A 255 0.91 -19.68 2.99
CA MET A 255 0.58 -19.60 1.57
C MET A 255 1.83 -19.44 0.69
N ILE A 256 2.72 -18.48 1.02
CA ILE A 256 3.95 -18.28 0.23
C ILE A 256 4.91 -19.46 0.36
N ALA A 257 4.97 -20.09 1.55
CA ALA A 257 5.80 -21.27 1.77
C ALA A 257 5.30 -22.46 0.92
N ALA A 258 4.00 -22.74 0.96
CA ALA A 258 3.39 -23.83 0.18
C ALA A 258 3.61 -23.63 -1.32
N LYS A 259 3.38 -22.41 -1.84
CA LYS A 259 3.65 -22.05 -3.25
C LYS A 259 5.12 -22.29 -3.60
N THR A 260 6.03 -21.77 -2.78
CA THR A 260 7.48 -21.87 -3.04
C THR A 260 7.96 -23.33 -3.05
N LEU A 261 7.46 -24.15 -2.13
CA LEU A 261 7.80 -25.58 -2.06
C LEU A 261 7.24 -26.36 -3.25
N ALA A 262 5.98 -26.07 -3.64
CA ALA A 262 5.36 -26.70 -4.80
C ALA A 262 6.05 -26.30 -6.12
N GLU A 263 6.45 -25.04 -6.29
CA GLU A 263 7.26 -24.57 -7.44
C GLU A 263 8.62 -25.28 -7.53
N ARG A 264 9.13 -25.80 -6.40
CA ARG A 264 10.36 -26.61 -6.35
C ARG A 264 10.13 -28.10 -6.59
N GLY A 265 8.91 -28.52 -6.94
CA GLY A 265 8.56 -29.89 -7.24
C GLY A 265 8.23 -30.77 -6.03
N MET A 266 8.07 -30.19 -4.84
CA MET A 266 7.70 -30.94 -3.64
C MET A 266 6.19 -31.20 -3.63
N LYS A 267 5.78 -32.33 -3.02
CA LYS A 267 4.37 -32.64 -2.73
C LYS A 267 3.96 -31.91 -1.47
N VAL A 268 3.13 -30.89 -1.61
CA VAL A 268 2.74 -30.02 -0.50
C VAL A 268 1.29 -30.28 -0.10
N THR A 269 1.06 -30.52 1.21
CA THR A 269 -0.25 -30.47 1.83
C THR A 269 -0.31 -29.29 2.77
N LEU A 270 -1.22 -28.33 2.54
CA LEU A 270 -1.47 -27.21 3.43
C LEU A 270 -2.69 -27.50 4.31
N VAL A 271 -2.50 -27.37 5.62
CA VAL A 271 -3.53 -27.63 6.63
C VAL A 271 -3.91 -26.33 7.32
N ASP A 272 -5.19 -25.99 7.41
CA ASP A 272 -5.67 -24.86 8.21
C ASP A 272 -6.97 -25.22 8.93
N ARG A 273 -7.13 -24.69 10.16
CA ARG A 273 -8.37 -24.85 10.94
C ARG A 273 -9.55 -24.01 10.41
N GLN A 274 -9.28 -23.01 9.59
CA GLN A 274 -10.31 -22.18 8.94
C GLN A 274 -10.80 -22.85 7.67
N SER A 275 -12.01 -22.48 7.26
CA SER A 275 -12.66 -22.97 6.03
C SER A 275 -12.14 -22.27 4.75
N GLU A 276 -11.32 -21.21 4.89
CA GLU A 276 -10.75 -20.44 3.78
C GLU A 276 -9.30 -20.06 4.05
N LEU A 277 -8.53 -19.87 2.97
CA LEU A 277 -7.19 -19.31 3.04
C LEU A 277 -7.20 -17.83 3.47
N GLY A 278 -6.07 -17.34 3.96
CA GLY A 278 -5.87 -15.95 4.32
C GLY A 278 -5.49 -15.71 5.79
N GLY A 279 -5.95 -16.57 6.71
CA GLY A 279 -5.67 -16.40 8.14
C GLY A 279 -6.07 -15.00 8.64
N THR A 280 -5.14 -14.26 9.24
CA THR A 280 -5.41 -12.90 9.75
C THR A 280 -5.70 -11.86 8.67
N ILE A 281 -5.40 -12.12 7.38
CA ILE A 281 -5.83 -11.25 6.26
C ILE A 281 -7.35 -11.15 6.23
N ASN A 282 -8.07 -12.22 6.58
CA ASN A 282 -9.53 -12.24 6.61
C ASN A 282 -10.13 -11.29 7.65
N LEU A 283 -9.37 -10.91 8.67
CA LEU A 283 -9.69 -9.84 9.60
C LEU A 283 -9.22 -8.48 9.05
N ALA A 284 -8.00 -8.42 8.54
CA ALA A 284 -7.41 -7.19 8.01
C ALA A 284 -8.16 -6.60 6.80
N LYS A 285 -8.94 -7.41 6.06
CA LYS A 285 -9.79 -6.95 4.95
C LYS A 285 -11.11 -6.29 5.39
N LYS A 286 -11.47 -6.35 6.70
CA LYS A 286 -12.77 -5.88 7.22
C LYS A 286 -12.89 -4.36 7.41
N PRO A 287 -11.85 -3.62 7.86
CA PRO A 287 -11.92 -2.18 7.92
C PRO A 287 -12.21 -1.54 6.54
N PRO A 288 -12.82 -0.35 6.50
CA PRO A 288 -13.10 0.36 5.26
C PRO A 288 -11.89 0.46 4.34
N PHE A 289 -12.10 0.36 3.04
CA PHE A 289 -11.08 0.44 1.98
C PHE A 289 -10.03 -0.68 1.95
N LYS A 290 -10.19 -1.72 2.82
CA LYS A 290 -9.21 -2.82 2.97
C LYS A 290 -9.64 -4.11 2.24
N GLU A 291 -10.73 -4.12 1.50
CA GLU A 291 -11.30 -5.29 0.82
C GLU A 291 -10.27 -5.96 -0.12
N ARG A 292 -9.39 -5.15 -0.73
CA ARG A 292 -8.30 -5.62 -1.62
C ARG A 292 -7.29 -6.53 -0.94
N MET A 293 -7.24 -6.56 0.39
CA MET A 293 -6.43 -7.53 1.11
C MET A 293 -6.88 -8.98 0.81
N GLY A 294 -8.15 -9.17 0.48
CA GLY A 294 -8.71 -10.47 0.06
C GLY A 294 -8.08 -11.02 -1.22
N TRP A 295 -7.64 -10.17 -2.15
CA TRP A 295 -6.98 -10.59 -3.39
C TRP A 295 -5.76 -11.49 -3.17
N ILE A 296 -5.14 -11.41 -1.99
CA ILE A 296 -4.00 -12.28 -1.64
C ILE A 296 -4.48 -13.74 -1.58
N ALA A 297 -5.56 -14.02 -0.86
CA ALA A 297 -6.10 -15.37 -0.76
C ALA A 297 -6.63 -15.87 -2.11
N ASP A 298 -7.30 -14.98 -2.87
CA ASP A 298 -7.81 -15.30 -4.22
C ASP A 298 -6.68 -15.74 -5.15
N TYR A 299 -5.56 -15.01 -5.16
CA TYR A 299 -4.36 -15.35 -5.94
C TYR A 299 -3.79 -16.72 -5.55
N TYR A 300 -3.64 -17.00 -4.25
CA TYR A 300 -3.08 -18.27 -3.80
C TYR A 300 -4.01 -19.46 -4.06
N ASN A 301 -5.32 -19.28 -4.04
CA ASN A 301 -6.26 -20.33 -4.45
C ASN A 301 -6.01 -20.78 -5.90
N VAL A 302 -5.84 -19.82 -6.82
CA VAL A 302 -5.53 -20.11 -8.24
C VAL A 302 -4.16 -20.79 -8.38
N GLU A 303 -3.12 -20.27 -7.70
CA GLU A 303 -1.78 -20.85 -7.76
C GLU A 303 -1.73 -22.27 -7.17
N PHE A 304 -2.46 -22.55 -6.10
CA PHE A 304 -2.49 -23.88 -5.48
C PHE A 304 -3.19 -24.92 -6.35
N GLU A 305 -4.29 -24.55 -7.00
CA GLU A 305 -4.91 -25.41 -7.98
C GLU A 305 -3.96 -25.76 -9.12
N LYS A 306 -3.26 -24.76 -9.67
CA LYS A 306 -2.30 -24.91 -10.76
C LYS A 306 -1.07 -25.74 -10.36
N LEU A 307 -0.56 -25.57 -9.15
CA LEU A 307 0.62 -26.25 -8.63
C LEU A 307 0.32 -27.64 -8.00
N GLY A 308 -0.95 -28.00 -7.86
CA GLY A 308 -1.36 -29.26 -7.25
C GLY A 308 -1.13 -29.32 -5.73
N VAL A 309 -1.21 -28.20 -5.04
CA VAL A 309 -1.13 -28.16 -3.57
C VAL A 309 -2.42 -28.75 -2.98
N GLU A 310 -2.30 -29.76 -2.14
CA GLU A 310 -3.43 -30.35 -1.43
C GLU A 310 -3.86 -29.43 -0.29
N LEU A 311 -5.13 -28.96 -0.27
CA LEU A 311 -5.69 -28.15 0.79
C LEU A 311 -6.53 -29.02 1.75
N LYS A 312 -6.20 -28.98 3.04
CA LYS A 312 -6.99 -29.57 4.15
C LYS A 312 -7.45 -28.45 5.07
N LEU A 313 -8.52 -27.78 4.65
CA LEU A 313 -9.19 -26.75 5.42
C LEU A 313 -10.16 -27.36 6.43
N ASP A 314 -10.70 -26.55 7.37
CA ASP A 314 -11.53 -26.99 8.49
C ASP A 314 -10.85 -28.08 9.35
N MET A 315 -9.52 -28.11 9.35
CA MET A 315 -8.74 -29.13 10.05
C MET A 315 -7.77 -28.53 11.07
N GLU A 316 -8.07 -28.71 12.36
CA GLU A 316 -7.13 -28.40 13.43
C GLU A 316 -5.96 -29.39 13.37
N ALA A 317 -4.75 -28.86 13.13
CA ALA A 317 -3.53 -29.65 13.09
C ALA A 317 -3.05 -29.97 14.51
N THR A 318 -2.86 -31.26 14.81
CA THR A 318 -2.18 -31.77 16.00
C THR A 318 -0.95 -32.57 15.57
N ALA A 319 -0.01 -32.77 16.47
CA ALA A 319 1.18 -33.57 16.17
C ALA A 319 0.83 -35.00 15.70
N ASP A 320 -0.24 -35.62 16.23
CA ASP A 320 -0.71 -36.95 15.81
C ASP A 320 -1.23 -36.94 14.35
N LYS A 321 -2.13 -36.02 14.01
CA LYS A 321 -2.67 -35.89 12.66
C LYS A 321 -1.59 -35.60 11.63
N ILE A 322 -0.57 -34.81 11.99
CA ILE A 322 0.57 -34.53 11.11
C ILE A 322 1.42 -35.78 10.90
N ALA A 323 1.68 -36.54 11.98
CA ALA A 323 2.43 -37.79 11.91
C ALA A 323 1.73 -38.85 11.01
N GLU A 324 0.39 -38.94 11.05
CA GLU A 324 -0.42 -39.82 10.19
C GLU A 324 -0.25 -39.50 8.69
N MET A 325 0.08 -38.25 8.32
CA MET A 325 0.37 -37.86 6.94
C MET A 325 1.75 -38.31 6.46
N ASN A 326 2.62 -38.76 7.37
CA ASN A 326 3.97 -39.22 7.10
C ASN A 326 4.79 -38.24 6.23
N PRO A 327 4.97 -36.97 6.66
CA PRO A 327 5.75 -35.99 5.90
C PRO A 327 7.25 -36.17 6.11
N ASP A 328 8.05 -35.79 5.11
CA ASP A 328 9.51 -35.67 5.24
C ASP A 328 9.90 -34.41 6.02
N ALA A 329 9.05 -33.36 5.97
CA ALA A 329 9.24 -32.12 6.71
C ALA A 329 7.91 -31.43 7.04
N VAL A 330 7.91 -30.67 8.13
CA VAL A 330 6.76 -29.86 8.55
C VAL A 330 7.18 -28.39 8.69
N LEU A 331 6.43 -27.49 8.04
CA LEU A 331 6.59 -26.07 8.19
C LEU A 331 5.41 -25.52 9.02
N VAL A 332 5.71 -24.96 10.20
CA VAL A 332 4.68 -24.43 11.11
C VAL A 332 4.54 -22.93 10.89
N ALA A 333 3.37 -22.49 10.42
CA ALA A 333 3.00 -21.11 10.14
C ALA A 333 1.68 -20.72 10.85
N THR A 334 1.49 -21.17 12.08
CA THR A 334 0.27 -21.04 12.89
C THR A 334 -0.05 -19.62 13.34
N GLY A 335 0.83 -18.64 13.01
CA GLY A 335 0.59 -17.22 13.25
C GLY A 335 0.83 -16.79 14.70
N SER A 336 -0.05 -15.95 15.20
CA SER A 336 0.11 -15.28 16.49
C SER A 336 -1.25 -15.04 17.17
N LYS A 337 -1.20 -14.72 18.47
CA LYS A 337 -2.35 -14.37 19.30
C LYS A 337 -2.17 -12.96 19.87
N SER A 338 -3.27 -12.24 20.09
CA SER A 338 -3.28 -10.92 20.73
C SER A 338 -2.64 -10.95 22.12
N VAL A 339 -1.87 -9.94 22.44
CA VAL A 339 -1.27 -9.74 23.77
C VAL A 339 -2.35 -9.23 24.73
N ILE A 340 -2.60 -10.00 25.79
CA ILE A 340 -3.47 -9.63 26.90
C ILE A 340 -2.60 -9.60 28.18
N PRO A 341 -2.20 -8.41 28.68
CA PRO A 341 -1.32 -8.30 29.84
C PRO A 341 -2.07 -8.58 31.14
N GLY A 342 -1.87 -9.77 31.72
CA GLY A 342 -2.57 -10.23 32.94
C GLY A 342 -2.32 -9.40 34.20
N SER A 343 -1.36 -8.46 34.17
CA SER A 343 -1.04 -7.59 35.31
C SER A 343 -1.97 -6.37 35.44
N ILE A 344 -2.83 -6.09 34.45
CA ILE A 344 -3.73 -4.93 34.46
C ILE A 344 -5.06 -5.34 35.10
N PRO A 345 -5.47 -4.69 36.21
CA PRO A 345 -6.76 -4.96 36.83
C PRO A 345 -7.92 -4.75 35.85
N GLY A 346 -8.87 -5.67 35.84
CA GLY A 346 -10.05 -5.60 34.97
C GLY A 346 -9.84 -6.05 33.52
N ILE A 347 -8.64 -6.51 33.13
CA ILE A 347 -8.30 -6.90 31.75
C ILE A 347 -9.13 -8.07 31.21
N THR A 348 -9.74 -8.87 32.07
CA THR A 348 -10.63 -10.00 31.73
C THR A 348 -12.11 -9.66 31.90
N GLY A 349 -12.45 -8.37 32.01
CA GLY A 349 -13.82 -7.91 32.14
C GLY A 349 -14.70 -8.25 30.95
N GLU A 350 -16.02 -8.37 31.17
CA GLU A 350 -17.00 -8.67 30.11
C GLU A 350 -17.09 -7.59 29.01
N ASN A 351 -16.62 -6.36 29.31
CA ASN A 351 -16.53 -5.22 28.40
C ASN A 351 -15.18 -5.10 27.68
N VAL A 352 -14.30 -6.11 27.80
CA VAL A 352 -12.97 -6.12 27.18
C VAL A 352 -12.94 -7.07 26.00
N TYR A 353 -12.45 -6.58 24.88
CA TYR A 353 -12.40 -7.29 23.59
C TYR A 353 -11.00 -7.22 23.00
N THR A 354 -10.65 -8.22 22.23
CA THR A 354 -9.49 -8.17 21.33
C THR A 354 -9.90 -7.61 19.98
N ILE A 355 -8.90 -7.26 19.15
CA ILE A 355 -9.14 -6.86 17.75
C ILE A 355 -9.81 -7.98 16.97
N GLU A 356 -9.41 -9.24 17.23
CA GLU A 356 -10.00 -10.41 16.58
C GLU A 356 -11.49 -10.55 16.92
N ASP A 357 -11.91 -10.26 18.15
CA ASP A 357 -13.33 -10.32 18.55
C ASP A 357 -14.16 -9.29 17.79
N ILE A 358 -13.60 -8.10 17.57
CA ILE A 358 -14.27 -7.03 16.80
C ILE A 358 -14.34 -7.37 15.32
N LEU A 359 -13.18 -7.61 14.68
CA LEU A 359 -13.09 -7.77 13.23
C LEU A 359 -13.66 -9.11 12.73
N SER A 360 -13.72 -10.14 13.59
CA SER A 360 -14.45 -11.40 13.27
C SER A 360 -15.95 -11.27 13.36
N GLY A 361 -16.47 -10.20 13.95
CA GLY A 361 -17.90 -10.01 14.18
C GLY A 361 -18.45 -10.75 15.41
N LYS A 362 -17.60 -11.38 16.23
CA LYS A 362 -18.01 -12.01 17.50
C LYS A 362 -18.59 -10.97 18.47
N ALA A 363 -18.03 -9.78 18.48
CA ALA A 363 -18.49 -8.64 19.26
C ALA A 363 -19.03 -7.55 18.34
N GLY A 364 -20.34 -7.46 18.20
CA GLY A 364 -21.02 -6.44 17.41
C GLY A 364 -21.28 -5.17 18.23
N LEU A 365 -20.29 -4.29 18.35
CA LEU A 365 -20.43 -3.01 19.03
C LEU A 365 -21.10 -1.97 18.13
N LYS A 366 -22.23 -1.39 18.57
CA LYS A 366 -22.94 -0.32 17.85
C LYS A 366 -23.42 0.77 18.81
N ASN A 367 -23.26 2.04 18.41
CA ASN A 367 -23.67 3.21 19.20
C ASN A 367 -23.09 3.21 20.62
N LYS A 368 -21.84 2.78 20.77
CA LYS A 368 -21.10 2.69 22.03
C LYS A 368 -19.96 3.71 22.09
N LYS A 369 -19.57 4.04 23.31
CA LYS A 369 -18.28 4.69 23.57
C LYS A 369 -17.22 3.62 23.71
N VAL A 370 -16.29 3.55 22.77
CA VAL A 370 -15.24 2.52 22.72
C VAL A 370 -13.89 3.14 22.98
N MET A 371 -13.17 2.58 23.95
CA MET A 371 -11.77 2.89 24.21
C MET A 371 -10.91 1.84 23.51
N ILE A 372 -10.00 2.27 22.63
CA ILE A 372 -8.98 1.40 22.04
C ILE A 372 -7.65 1.67 22.73
N ILE A 373 -7.02 0.61 23.26
CA ILE A 373 -5.70 0.68 23.87
C ILE A 373 -4.66 0.18 22.89
N GLY A 374 -3.83 1.11 22.40
CA GLY A 374 -2.85 0.92 21.34
C GLY A 374 -3.25 1.62 20.03
N ALA A 375 -2.53 2.70 19.68
CA ALA A 375 -2.72 3.49 18.48
C ALA A 375 -1.71 3.11 17.37
N GLY A 376 -1.35 1.84 17.27
CA GLY A 376 -0.67 1.26 16.11
C GLY A 376 -1.62 1.16 14.91
N VAL A 377 -1.10 0.76 13.72
CA VAL A 377 -1.91 0.67 12.48
C VAL A 377 -3.18 -0.16 12.69
N THR A 378 -3.07 -1.31 13.34
CA THR A 378 -4.22 -2.20 13.60
C THR A 378 -5.27 -1.51 14.48
N GLY A 379 -4.82 -0.75 15.50
CA GLY A 379 -5.72 0.03 16.36
C GLY A 379 -6.44 1.14 15.57
N LEU A 380 -5.73 1.85 14.70
CA LEU A 380 -6.32 2.88 13.84
C LEU A 380 -7.37 2.32 12.87
N GLU A 381 -7.05 1.23 12.20
CA GLU A 381 -7.95 0.57 11.25
C GLU A 381 -9.18 -0.03 11.96
N THR A 382 -9.01 -0.58 13.17
CA THR A 382 -10.14 -1.05 14.01
C THR A 382 -10.98 0.13 14.50
N ALA A 383 -10.36 1.27 14.83
CA ALA A 383 -11.07 2.49 15.19
C ALA A 383 -11.96 2.97 14.04
N GLU A 384 -11.42 3.01 12.83
CA GLU A 384 -12.17 3.39 11.64
C GLU A 384 -13.36 2.44 11.39
N TYR A 385 -13.15 1.11 11.50
CA TYR A 385 -14.21 0.13 11.42
C TYR A 385 -15.32 0.38 12.45
N LEU A 386 -14.96 0.63 13.71
CA LEU A 386 -15.92 0.90 14.78
C LEU A 386 -16.65 2.23 14.60
N CYS A 387 -15.97 3.27 14.13
CA CYS A 387 -16.60 4.54 13.78
C CYS A 387 -17.63 4.38 12.66
N HIS A 388 -17.29 3.59 11.63
CA HIS A 388 -18.22 3.29 10.53
C HIS A 388 -19.47 2.54 11.00
N GLU A 389 -19.34 1.71 12.06
CA GLU A 389 -20.46 1.02 12.72
C GLU A 389 -21.24 1.92 13.71
N GLY A 390 -20.97 3.23 13.74
CA GLY A 390 -21.69 4.24 14.53
C GLY A 390 -21.18 4.40 15.98
N ASN A 391 -20.00 3.88 16.30
CA ASN A 391 -19.43 4.07 17.64
C ASN A 391 -18.65 5.38 17.76
N THR A 392 -18.58 5.93 18.99
CA THR A 392 -17.66 7.00 19.34
C THR A 392 -16.38 6.39 19.88
N VAL A 393 -15.23 6.73 19.27
CA VAL A 393 -13.96 6.06 19.58
C VAL A 393 -12.94 7.02 20.19
N VAL A 394 -12.28 6.54 21.24
CA VAL A 394 -11.09 7.16 21.82
C VAL A 394 -9.94 6.16 21.71
N LEU A 395 -8.80 6.58 21.16
CA LEU A 395 -7.57 5.79 21.14
C LEU A 395 -6.60 6.30 22.18
N ALA A 396 -5.99 5.40 22.94
CA ALA A 396 -4.93 5.73 23.89
C ALA A 396 -3.68 4.91 23.62
N ASP A 397 -2.50 5.53 23.72
CA ASP A 397 -1.21 4.86 23.56
C ASP A 397 -0.17 5.43 24.52
N MET A 398 0.77 4.58 24.95
CA MET A 398 1.92 4.99 25.76
C MET A 398 2.91 5.85 24.99
N LEU A 399 2.97 5.69 23.68
CA LEU A 399 3.81 6.50 22.82
C LEU A 399 3.24 7.92 22.67
N ASP A 400 4.10 8.87 22.40
CA ASP A 400 3.73 10.28 22.15
C ASP A 400 3.25 10.53 20.71
N LYS A 401 3.44 9.53 19.80
CA LYS A 401 3.08 9.59 18.40
C LYS A 401 2.24 8.38 17.99
N VAL A 402 1.30 8.63 17.10
CA VAL A 402 0.46 7.60 16.48
C VAL A 402 1.29 6.76 15.51
N ALA A 403 1.28 5.45 15.68
CA ALA A 403 1.91 4.46 14.80
C ALA A 403 3.29 4.88 14.23
N PRO A 404 4.29 5.26 15.07
CA PRO A 404 5.52 5.91 14.61
C PRO A 404 6.40 5.05 13.70
N ASN A 405 6.21 3.72 13.73
CA ASN A 405 6.98 2.77 12.93
C ASN A 405 6.27 2.33 11.65
N ALA A 406 5.13 2.95 11.30
CA ALA A 406 4.37 2.63 10.11
C ALA A 406 4.56 3.65 9.01
N ASN A 407 4.16 3.30 7.78
CA ASN A 407 4.20 4.22 6.66
C ASN A 407 3.36 5.47 6.95
N HIS A 408 4.01 6.64 6.97
CA HIS A 408 3.39 7.91 7.35
C HIS A 408 2.21 8.31 6.44
N THR A 409 2.25 7.95 5.15
CA THR A 409 1.16 8.25 4.21
C THR A 409 -0.11 7.47 4.58
N ASN A 410 0.03 6.18 4.91
CA ASN A 410 -1.09 5.35 5.36
C ASN A 410 -1.62 5.85 6.73
N VAL A 411 -0.73 6.23 7.65
CA VAL A 411 -1.13 6.76 8.96
C VAL A 411 -1.88 8.09 8.81
N ALA A 412 -1.35 9.00 7.99
CA ALA A 412 -1.99 10.29 7.73
C ALA A 412 -3.37 10.13 7.09
N ASP A 413 -3.50 9.19 6.15
CA ASP A 413 -4.74 8.88 5.44
C ASP A 413 -5.84 8.38 6.41
N VAL A 414 -5.56 7.35 7.22
CA VAL A 414 -6.53 6.83 8.19
C VAL A 414 -6.83 7.83 9.31
N CYS A 415 -5.82 8.58 9.80
CA CYS A 415 -6.04 9.63 10.82
C CYS A 415 -6.88 10.79 10.26
N GLY A 416 -6.73 11.12 8.98
CA GLY A 416 -7.59 12.10 8.29
C GLY A 416 -9.06 11.70 8.36
N ARG A 417 -9.38 10.46 7.99
CA ARG A 417 -10.75 9.94 8.05
C ARG A 417 -11.27 9.78 9.48
N LEU A 418 -10.43 9.36 10.44
CA LEU A 418 -10.81 9.30 11.85
C LEU A 418 -11.18 10.67 12.44
N LYS A 419 -10.56 11.77 11.97
CA LYS A 419 -10.95 13.13 12.33
C LYS A 419 -12.37 13.48 11.86
N GLU A 420 -12.77 13.03 10.69
CA GLU A 420 -14.13 13.23 10.17
C GLU A 420 -15.19 12.56 11.05
N TYR A 421 -14.83 11.43 11.69
CA TYR A 421 -15.65 10.75 12.71
C TYR A 421 -15.52 11.36 14.12
N ASN A 422 -14.74 12.42 14.31
CA ASN A 422 -14.44 13.01 15.61
C ASN A 422 -13.79 12.02 16.60
N ALA A 423 -13.03 11.05 16.14
CA ALA A 423 -12.26 10.16 16.99
C ALA A 423 -11.19 10.93 17.78
N GLN A 424 -11.04 10.60 19.05
CA GLN A 424 -10.11 11.30 19.95
C GLN A 424 -8.85 10.48 20.16
N PHE A 425 -7.72 11.18 20.34
CA PHE A 425 -6.42 10.56 20.57
C PHE A 425 -5.84 11.03 21.91
N MET A 426 -5.50 10.07 22.77
CA MET A 426 -4.84 10.27 24.07
C MET A 426 -3.44 9.62 23.99
N MET A 427 -2.47 10.41 23.51
CA MET A 427 -1.09 9.95 23.35
C MET A 427 -0.26 10.25 24.61
N ALA A 428 0.75 9.42 24.88
CA ALA A 428 1.53 9.41 26.14
C ALA A 428 0.68 9.07 27.37
N TYR A 429 -0.26 8.13 27.25
CA TYR A 429 -1.08 7.59 28.33
C TYR A 429 -0.92 6.09 28.47
N ALA A 430 -0.66 5.60 29.68
CA ALA A 430 -0.57 4.18 30.01
C ALA A 430 -1.88 3.67 30.65
N LEU A 431 -2.38 2.53 30.20
CA LEU A 431 -3.51 1.85 30.84
C LEU A 431 -3.10 1.31 32.21
N LYS A 432 -3.84 1.69 33.25
CA LYS A 432 -3.63 1.25 34.66
C LYS A 432 -4.69 0.28 35.13
N GLU A 433 -5.94 0.50 34.77
CA GLU A 433 -7.08 -0.32 35.21
C GLU A 433 -8.22 -0.21 34.18
N ILE A 434 -8.96 -1.31 34.02
CA ILE A 434 -10.23 -1.32 33.28
C ILE A 434 -11.35 -1.50 34.31
N LYS A 435 -12.32 -0.59 34.27
CA LYS A 435 -13.54 -0.59 35.08
C LYS A 435 -14.75 -1.03 34.25
N LYS A 436 -15.87 -1.30 34.89
CA LYS A 436 -17.10 -1.70 34.22
C LYS A 436 -17.62 -0.61 33.25
N ASP A 437 -17.38 0.65 33.56
CA ASP A 437 -17.89 1.84 32.87
C ASP A 437 -16.78 2.74 32.28
N GLY A 438 -15.56 2.23 32.19
CA GLY A 438 -14.44 2.98 31.61
C GLY A 438 -13.06 2.45 31.92
N VAL A 439 -12.06 3.29 31.83
CA VAL A 439 -10.65 2.99 32.07
C VAL A 439 -10.00 4.04 32.94
N VAL A 440 -8.95 3.67 33.68
CA VAL A 440 -8.01 4.56 34.34
C VAL A 440 -6.73 4.57 33.50
N LEU A 441 -6.37 5.77 33.02
CA LEU A 441 -5.15 6.02 32.27
C LEU A 441 -4.20 6.89 33.09
N GLU A 442 -2.92 6.55 33.16
CA GLU A 442 -1.87 7.41 33.70
C GLU A 442 -1.29 8.27 32.57
N ARG A 443 -1.40 9.59 32.68
CA ARG A 443 -0.68 10.49 31.79
C ARG A 443 0.80 10.49 32.13
N LEU A 444 1.65 10.08 31.16
CA LEU A 444 3.05 9.76 31.46
C LEU A 444 3.92 10.98 31.79
N ASN A 445 3.52 12.17 31.35
CA ASN A 445 4.29 13.40 31.54
C ASN A 445 4.32 13.87 33.01
N ASP A 446 3.20 13.71 33.73
CA ASP A 446 3.04 14.22 35.10
C ASP A 446 2.53 13.15 36.08
N LYS A 447 2.36 11.91 35.64
CA LYS A 447 1.89 10.76 36.43
C LYS A 447 0.49 10.91 37.03
N ILE A 448 -0.34 11.77 36.41
CA ILE A 448 -1.73 11.99 36.86
C ILE A 448 -2.61 10.89 36.25
N ASN A 449 -3.42 10.25 37.12
CA ASN A 449 -4.45 9.32 36.67
C ASN A 449 -5.68 10.10 36.17
N VAL A 450 -6.17 9.69 35.00
CA VAL A 450 -7.37 10.24 34.33
C VAL A 450 -8.36 9.10 34.14
N GLU A 451 -9.60 9.28 34.56
CA GLU A 451 -10.68 8.35 34.29
C GLU A 451 -11.37 8.74 32.97
N VAL A 452 -11.55 7.76 32.09
CA VAL A 452 -12.23 7.95 30.78
C VAL A 452 -13.38 6.97 30.69
N ALA A 453 -14.58 7.50 30.55
CA ALA A 453 -15.78 6.68 30.42
C ALA A 453 -15.80 5.93 29.08
N ALA A 454 -16.07 4.63 29.11
CA ALA A 454 -16.21 3.78 27.95
C ALA A 454 -17.15 2.60 28.24
N ASP A 455 -17.99 2.26 27.27
CA ASP A 455 -18.88 1.10 27.35
C ASP A 455 -18.15 -0.19 27.00
N ALA A 456 -17.07 -0.09 26.23
CA ALA A 456 -16.24 -1.20 25.78
C ALA A 456 -14.77 -0.79 25.66
N VAL A 457 -13.86 -1.74 25.87
CA VAL A 457 -12.41 -1.56 25.74
C VAL A 457 -11.88 -2.56 24.74
N VAL A 458 -11.16 -2.11 23.73
CA VAL A 458 -10.54 -2.95 22.70
C VAL A 458 -9.02 -2.91 22.86
N LEU A 459 -8.41 -4.08 22.98
CA LEU A 459 -6.97 -4.23 23.17
C LEU A 459 -6.27 -4.39 21.83
N SER A 460 -5.42 -3.42 21.48
CA SER A 460 -4.51 -3.41 20.30
C SER A 460 -3.05 -3.35 20.75
N LEU A 461 -2.66 -4.27 21.65
CA LEU A 461 -1.37 -4.26 22.34
C LEU A 461 -0.30 -5.12 21.63
N GLY A 462 -0.52 -5.43 20.35
CA GLY A 462 0.36 -6.27 19.55
C GLY A 462 0.08 -7.76 19.70
N PHE A 463 0.99 -8.58 19.14
CA PHE A 463 0.81 -10.02 18.97
C PHE A 463 2.04 -10.78 19.48
N ARG A 464 1.83 -12.04 19.90
CA ARG A 464 2.88 -13.01 20.23
C ARG A 464 2.73 -14.27 19.38
N PRO A 465 3.84 -14.86 18.88
CA PRO A 465 3.79 -16.11 18.12
C PRO A 465 3.07 -17.22 18.89
N ASP A 466 2.28 -18.02 18.20
CA ASP A 466 1.65 -19.23 18.72
C ASP A 466 2.52 -20.45 18.38
N ASN A 467 3.41 -20.82 19.29
CA ASN A 467 4.40 -21.89 19.12
C ASN A 467 3.96 -23.24 19.71
N HIS A 468 2.72 -23.38 20.18
CA HIS A 468 2.26 -24.59 20.87
C HIS A 468 2.52 -25.86 20.05
N LEU A 469 2.12 -25.87 18.79
CA LEU A 469 2.32 -27.01 17.89
C LEU A 469 3.81 -27.34 17.67
N VAL A 470 4.69 -26.34 17.67
CA VAL A 470 6.14 -26.56 17.53
C VAL A 470 6.67 -27.38 18.71
N GLU A 471 6.22 -27.06 19.91
CA GLU A 471 6.65 -27.80 21.11
C GLU A 471 6.11 -29.26 21.12
N GLU A 472 4.83 -29.45 20.73
CA GLU A 472 4.25 -30.78 20.56
C GLU A 472 5.01 -31.65 19.53
N LEU A 473 5.42 -31.05 18.41
CA LEU A 473 6.15 -31.77 17.35
C LEU A 473 7.59 -32.12 17.74
N LYS A 474 8.22 -31.36 18.63
CA LYS A 474 9.56 -31.68 19.14
C LYS A 474 9.58 -32.89 20.10
N GLU A 475 8.45 -33.16 20.75
CA GLU A 475 8.30 -34.28 21.68
C GLU A 475 8.06 -35.64 20.99
N LYS A 476 7.76 -35.61 19.68
CA LYS A 476 7.51 -36.76 18.82
C LYS A 476 8.61 -36.98 17.79
#